data_55d5fb9b4669f5b8fa773a8d1adfae62
#
_entry.id   55d5fb9b4669f5b8fa773a8d1adfae62
#
_cell.length_a   1.000
_cell.length_b   1.000
_cell.length_c   1.000
_cell.angle_alpha   90.00
_cell.angle_beta   90.00
_cell.angle_gamma   90.00
#
_symmetry.space_group_name_H-M   'P 1'
#
loop_
_entity.id
_entity.type
_entity.pdbx_description
1 polymer ?
#
loop_
_entity_poly.entity_id
_entity_poly.type
_entity_poly.pdbx_seq_one_letter_code
_entity_poly.pdbx_strand_id
1 'polypeptide(L)'
;MAAYTVSHRIFTGKEHRRTTLANIYTIYADHKDNITAHEFVAKMSLFLDKLVEQKKMNCYRITRMKLGFRSMDMPEFRIDMEFDNMQQLDDAMTVTIHDKDVDRVHVGFNQFVDVDTIQHFLYRDFPDVPPTDLNTSTLTKQQKSYTIEEIVQATKDIESDIWKK
;
A
#
# COMPACT_ATOMS: atom_id res chain seq x y z
N MET A 1 32.94 8.25 3.52
CA MET A 1 31.84 7.73 2.68
C MET A 1 31.14 6.64 3.47
N ALA A 2 29.99 6.93 4.06
CA ALA A 2 29.20 5.94 4.79
C ALA A 2 28.32 5.20 3.78
N ALA A 3 28.51 3.90 3.65
CA ALA A 3 27.67 3.06 2.82
C ALA A 3 26.29 2.93 3.49
N TYR A 4 25.27 3.54 2.91
CA TYR A 4 23.89 3.34 3.30
C TYR A 4 23.48 1.93 2.87
N THR A 5 23.45 0.99 3.81
CA THR A 5 22.83 -0.32 3.60
C THR A 5 21.33 -0.13 3.71
N VAL A 6 20.67 0.11 2.58
CA VAL A 6 19.22 0.06 2.51
C VAL A 6 18.83 -1.40 2.72
N SER A 7 18.26 -1.71 3.88
CA SER A 7 17.74 -3.05 4.19
C SER A 7 16.48 -3.29 3.34
N HIS A 8 16.70 -3.71 2.10
CA HIS A 8 15.64 -4.25 1.28
C HIS A 8 15.25 -5.61 1.86
N ARG A 9 14.17 -5.69 2.63
CA ARG A 9 13.48 -6.97 2.82
C ARG A 9 13.00 -7.43 1.46
N ILE A 10 13.82 -8.29 0.82
CA ILE A 10 13.43 -9.03 -0.37
C ILE A 10 12.19 -9.84 0.02
N PHE A 11 11.11 -9.62 -0.69
CA PHE A 11 9.93 -10.48 -0.66
C PHE A 11 10.37 -11.88 -1.15
N THR A 12 10.90 -12.70 -0.25
CA THR A 12 11.09 -14.12 -0.51
C THR A 12 9.70 -14.74 -0.47
N GLY A 13 9.22 -15.20 -1.62
CA GLY A 13 7.89 -15.73 -1.85
C GLY A 13 7.59 -17.03 -1.11
N LYS A 14 7.66 -17.02 0.23
CA LYS A 14 6.92 -17.92 1.08
C LYS A 14 5.65 -17.17 1.45
N GLU A 15 4.52 -17.62 0.92
CA GLU A 15 3.19 -17.23 1.38
C GLU A 15 3.12 -17.44 2.90
N HIS A 16 3.49 -16.40 3.66
CA HIS A 16 2.99 -16.27 5.00
C HIS A 16 1.51 -15.92 4.83
N ARG A 17 0.63 -16.90 4.99
CA ARG A 17 -0.78 -16.64 5.23
C ARG A 17 -0.82 -15.66 6.40
N ARG A 18 -1.04 -14.39 6.10
CA ARG A 18 -1.29 -13.39 7.13
C ARG A 18 -2.54 -13.81 7.88
N THR A 19 -2.44 -13.89 9.18
CA THR A 19 -3.58 -14.18 10.07
C THR A 19 -4.40 -12.92 10.34
N THR A 20 -3.89 -11.75 9.96
CA THR A 20 -4.53 -10.45 10.15
C THR A 20 -4.65 -9.73 8.81
N LEU A 21 -5.76 -9.03 8.63
CA LEU A 21 -5.98 -8.13 7.49
C LEU A 21 -5.07 -6.92 7.64
N ALA A 22 -4.33 -6.61 6.57
CA ALA A 22 -3.54 -5.39 6.55
C ALA A 22 -4.41 -4.18 6.17
N ASN A 23 -4.16 -3.06 6.83
CA ASN A 23 -4.60 -1.75 6.38
C ASN A 23 -3.42 -1.08 5.69
N ILE A 24 -3.61 -0.62 4.47
CA ILE A 24 -2.55 -0.04 3.65
C ILE A 24 -2.90 1.43 3.43
N TYR A 25 -2.14 2.31 4.08
CA TYR A 25 -2.23 3.73 3.82
C TYR A 25 -1.27 4.10 2.69
N THR A 26 -1.83 4.56 1.59
CA THR A 26 -1.10 4.87 0.37
C THR A 26 -1.04 6.37 0.16
N ILE A 27 0.15 6.90 -0.08
CA ILE A 27 0.37 8.28 -0.51
C ILE A 27 0.88 8.26 -1.95
N TYR A 28 0.29 9.10 -2.79
CA TYR A 28 0.88 9.49 -4.07
C TYR A 28 1.43 10.91 -3.93
N ALA A 29 2.63 11.16 -4.44
CA ALA A 29 3.26 12.47 -4.38
C ALA A 29 4.34 12.63 -5.47
N ASP A 30 4.58 13.88 -5.88
CA ASP A 30 5.76 14.27 -6.64
C ASP A 30 6.79 14.92 -5.70
N HIS A 31 8.06 14.90 -6.08
CA HIS A 31 9.07 15.73 -5.46
C HIS A 31 9.09 17.12 -6.10
N LYS A 32 9.59 18.12 -5.38
CA LYS A 32 9.80 19.46 -5.94
C LYS A 32 10.82 19.44 -7.10
N ASP A 33 10.69 20.34 -8.04
CA ASP A 33 11.52 20.41 -9.25
C ASP A 33 13.04 20.50 -8.99
N ASN A 34 13.42 21.13 -7.88
CA ASN A 34 14.82 21.30 -7.50
C ASN A 34 15.38 20.14 -6.67
N ILE A 35 14.62 19.08 -6.48
CA ILE A 35 14.95 17.89 -5.67
C ILE A 35 15.10 16.69 -6.60
N THR A 36 16.12 15.88 -6.39
CA THR A 36 16.25 14.62 -7.11
C THR A 36 15.37 13.52 -6.51
N ALA A 37 14.95 12.58 -7.37
CA ALA A 37 14.19 11.41 -6.93
C ALA A 37 14.91 10.63 -5.81
N HIS A 38 16.24 10.57 -5.83
CA HIS A 38 17.03 9.88 -4.79
C HIS A 38 16.99 10.61 -3.46
N GLU A 39 17.09 11.94 -3.47
CA GLU A 39 16.97 12.75 -2.25
C GLU A 39 15.58 12.64 -1.64
N PHE A 40 14.54 12.71 -2.48
CA PHE A 40 13.15 12.51 -2.06
C PHE A 40 12.98 11.16 -1.36
N VAL A 41 13.37 10.05 -2.02
CA VAL A 41 13.24 8.70 -1.46
C VAL A 41 14.07 8.54 -0.19
N ALA A 42 15.29 9.07 -0.14
CA ALA A 42 16.13 9.00 1.05
C ALA A 42 15.49 9.71 2.26
N LYS A 43 14.89 10.90 2.05
CA LYS A 43 14.20 11.64 3.13
C LYS A 43 12.91 10.97 3.56
N MET A 44 12.12 10.46 2.61
CA MET A 44 10.92 9.68 2.92
C MET A 44 11.29 8.43 3.74
N SER A 45 12.31 7.69 3.32
CA SER A 45 12.76 6.50 4.06
C SER A 45 13.19 6.81 5.48
N LEU A 46 13.92 7.91 5.72
CA LEU A 46 14.30 8.31 7.07
C LEU A 46 13.09 8.51 7.99
N PHE A 47 12.02 9.09 7.48
CA PHE A 47 10.78 9.26 8.23
C PHE A 47 10.09 7.92 8.50
N LEU A 48 9.90 7.11 7.45
CA LEU A 48 9.19 5.85 7.55
C LEU A 48 9.94 4.82 8.39
N ASP A 49 11.28 4.78 8.30
CA ASP A 49 12.14 3.93 9.12
C ASP A 49 11.94 4.20 10.62
N LYS A 50 11.75 5.47 11.02
CA LYS A 50 11.44 5.82 12.41
C LYS A 50 10.14 5.21 12.90
N LEU A 51 9.09 5.22 12.08
CA LEU A 51 7.82 4.59 12.43
C LEU A 51 7.93 3.07 12.54
N VAL A 52 8.73 2.44 11.68
CA VAL A 52 9.02 0.99 11.76
C VAL A 52 9.85 0.65 13.01
N GLU A 53 10.92 1.42 13.30
CA GLU A 53 11.75 1.25 14.50
C GLU A 53 10.93 1.35 15.79
N GLN A 54 9.98 2.27 15.84
CA GLN A 54 9.06 2.46 16.97
C GLN A 54 7.89 1.46 16.98
N LYS A 55 7.84 0.52 16.02
CA LYS A 55 6.74 -0.46 15.86
C LYS A 55 5.36 0.20 15.66
N LYS A 56 5.34 1.42 15.15
CA LYS A 56 4.12 2.15 14.80
C LYS A 56 3.63 1.83 13.39
N MET A 57 4.42 1.13 12.61
CA MET A 57 4.13 0.65 11.27
C MET A 57 4.84 -0.69 11.04
N ASN A 58 4.23 -1.60 10.28
CA ASN A 58 4.82 -2.91 10.00
C ASN A 58 5.95 -2.84 8.97
N CYS A 59 5.63 -2.25 7.85
CA CYS A 59 6.56 -2.04 6.75
C CYS A 59 6.04 -0.97 5.80
N TYR A 60 6.88 -0.56 4.86
CA TYR A 60 6.49 0.33 3.77
C TYR A 60 7.14 -0.09 2.46
N ARG A 61 6.60 0.44 1.37
CA ARG A 61 7.15 0.28 0.03
C ARG A 61 7.04 1.60 -0.72
N ILE A 62 8.16 2.04 -1.32
CA ILE A 62 8.17 3.19 -2.22
C ILE A 62 8.35 2.66 -3.64
N THR A 63 7.46 3.07 -4.53
CA THR A 63 7.54 2.76 -5.96
C THR A 63 7.51 4.05 -6.76
N ARG A 64 8.19 4.03 -7.90
CA ARG A 64 8.22 5.13 -8.86
C ARG A 64 7.54 4.70 -10.15
N MET A 65 6.72 5.57 -10.70
CA MET A 65 6.11 5.32 -11.99
C MET A 65 7.19 5.25 -13.09
N LYS A 66 7.10 4.23 -13.94
CA LYS A 66 8.06 4.05 -15.01
C LYS A 66 7.84 5.10 -16.08
N LEU A 67 8.94 5.75 -16.53
CA LEU A 67 8.94 6.73 -17.61
C LEU A 67 8.14 6.22 -18.83
N GLY A 68 7.29 7.06 -19.38
CA GLY A 68 6.44 6.77 -20.53
C GLY A 68 5.14 6.04 -20.23
N PHE A 69 4.92 5.60 -18.98
CA PHE A 69 3.68 4.94 -18.55
C PHE A 69 2.85 5.79 -17.56
N ARG A 70 3.24 7.04 -17.36
CA ARG A 70 2.47 7.99 -16.59
C ARG A 70 1.27 8.43 -17.45
N SER A 71 0.07 8.06 -17.01
CA SER A 71 -1.18 8.50 -17.63
C SER A 71 -1.91 9.42 -16.66
N MET A 72 -2.56 10.45 -17.19
CA MET A 72 -3.26 11.46 -16.42
C MET A 72 -2.29 12.23 -15.49
N ASP A 73 -2.82 13.01 -14.57
CA ASP A 73 -2.06 13.80 -13.60
C ASP A 73 -1.70 13.01 -12.33
N MET A 74 -1.38 11.72 -12.49
CA MET A 74 -0.94 10.89 -11.37
C MET A 74 0.47 11.27 -10.94
N PRO A 75 0.71 11.48 -9.63
CA PRO A 75 2.04 11.72 -9.11
C PRO A 75 3.00 10.55 -9.38
N GLU A 76 4.30 10.86 -9.45
CA GLU A 76 5.32 9.92 -9.86
C GLU A 76 5.60 8.81 -8.84
N PHE A 77 5.50 9.16 -7.55
CA PHE A 77 5.78 8.23 -6.45
C PHE A 77 4.51 7.71 -5.81
N ARG A 78 4.55 6.43 -5.47
CA ARG A 78 3.56 5.77 -4.63
C ARG A 78 4.27 5.19 -3.41
N ILE A 79 3.77 5.53 -2.23
CA ILE A 79 4.27 5.10 -0.94
C ILE A 79 3.15 4.30 -0.26
N ASP A 80 3.34 3.00 -0.11
CA ASP A 80 2.43 2.13 0.61
C ASP A 80 2.98 1.90 2.03
N MET A 81 2.17 2.15 3.04
CA MET A 81 2.47 1.96 4.45
C MET A 81 1.50 0.93 5.02
N GLU A 82 1.99 -0.13 5.64
CA GLU A 82 1.20 -1.26 6.11
C GLU A 82 1.05 -1.25 7.63
N PHE A 83 -0.19 -1.42 8.08
CA PHE A 83 -0.60 -1.44 9.48
C PHE A 83 -1.44 -2.69 9.78
N ASP A 84 -1.30 -3.28 10.97
CA ASP A 84 -2.11 -4.42 11.40
C ASP A 84 -3.58 -4.04 11.60
N ASN A 85 -3.83 -2.81 12.07
CA ASN A 85 -5.18 -2.32 12.35
C ASN A 85 -5.22 -0.78 12.33
N MET A 86 -6.43 -0.23 12.43
CA MET A 86 -6.65 1.22 12.43
C MET A 86 -6.06 1.92 13.65
N GLN A 87 -5.99 1.24 14.81
CA GLN A 87 -5.38 1.82 16.00
C GLN A 87 -3.88 2.06 15.82
N GLN A 88 -3.18 1.12 15.18
CA GLN A 88 -1.76 1.29 14.88
C GLN A 88 -1.53 2.46 13.90
N LEU A 89 -2.43 2.64 12.92
CA LEU A 89 -2.38 3.79 12.01
C LEU A 89 -2.60 5.10 12.80
N ASP A 90 -3.61 5.18 13.66
CA ASP A 90 -3.87 6.36 14.50
C ASP A 90 -2.68 6.68 15.42
N ASP A 91 -2.10 5.65 16.01
CA ASP A 91 -0.90 5.79 16.83
C ASP A 91 0.29 6.34 16.04
N ALA A 92 0.48 5.87 14.80
CA ALA A 92 1.54 6.36 13.92
C ALA A 92 1.33 7.85 13.57
N MET A 93 0.10 8.25 13.25
CA MET A 93 -0.23 9.64 12.97
C MET A 93 -0.03 10.53 14.20
N THR A 94 -0.41 10.04 15.37
CA THR A 94 -0.21 10.74 16.65
C THR A 94 1.27 10.95 16.95
N VAL A 95 2.09 9.91 16.80
CA VAL A 95 3.54 9.98 17.01
C VAL A 95 4.20 10.95 16.00
N THR A 96 3.74 10.95 14.76
CA THR A 96 4.25 11.85 13.72
C THR A 96 4.10 13.32 14.10
N ILE A 97 3.08 13.68 14.87
CA ILE A 97 2.79 15.06 15.28
C ILE A 97 3.43 15.41 16.63
N HIS A 98 3.50 14.44 17.57
CA HIS A 98 3.84 14.70 18.97
C HIS A 98 5.23 14.25 19.40
N ASP A 99 5.83 13.28 18.71
CA ASP A 99 7.21 12.86 18.99
C ASP A 99 8.19 13.76 18.24
N LYS A 100 9.02 14.49 19.01
CA LYS A 100 9.95 15.49 18.45
C LYS A 100 10.95 14.92 17.44
N ASP A 101 11.34 13.67 17.60
CA ASP A 101 12.30 13.02 16.69
C ASP A 101 11.63 12.57 15.39
N VAL A 102 10.40 12.06 15.47
CA VAL A 102 9.59 11.69 14.30
C VAL A 102 9.12 12.94 13.57
N ASP A 103 8.59 13.92 14.29
CA ASP A 103 8.14 15.22 13.71
C ASP A 103 9.28 15.92 12.96
N ARG A 104 10.48 15.95 13.53
CA ARG A 104 11.64 16.57 12.87
C ARG A 104 11.97 15.95 11.50
N VAL A 105 11.92 14.62 11.38
CA VAL A 105 12.17 13.95 10.10
C VAL A 105 10.99 14.06 9.15
N HIS A 106 9.76 14.09 9.66
CA HIS A 106 8.55 14.33 8.90
C HIS A 106 8.52 15.76 8.32
N VAL A 107 8.74 16.77 9.14
CA VAL A 107 8.86 18.18 8.69
C VAL A 107 10.03 18.33 7.71
N GLY A 108 11.16 17.68 7.99
CA GLY A 108 12.31 17.65 7.09
C GLY A 108 11.97 17.04 5.74
N PHE A 109 11.17 15.98 5.71
CA PHE A 109 10.70 15.37 4.47
C PHE A 109 9.75 16.28 3.69
N ASN A 110 8.83 17.01 4.35
CA ASN A 110 7.86 17.91 3.70
C ASN A 110 8.52 19.02 2.88
N GLN A 111 9.79 19.32 3.14
CA GLN A 111 10.55 20.29 2.33
C GLN A 111 10.89 19.73 0.93
N PHE A 112 10.82 18.43 0.73
CA PHE A 112 11.17 17.74 -0.51
C PHE A 112 9.95 17.37 -1.35
N VAL A 113 8.75 17.40 -0.77
CA VAL A 113 7.49 17.05 -1.41
C VAL A 113 6.88 18.26 -2.09
N ASP A 114 6.33 18.06 -3.28
CA ASP A 114 5.35 18.97 -3.87
C ASP A 114 3.99 18.70 -3.24
N VAL A 115 3.62 19.54 -2.27
CA VAL A 115 2.42 19.34 -1.43
C VAL A 115 1.12 19.41 -2.23
N ASP A 116 1.10 20.09 -3.37
CA ASP A 116 -0.08 20.22 -4.21
C ASP A 116 -0.40 18.92 -4.97
N THR A 117 0.56 18.00 -5.03
CA THR A 117 0.41 16.70 -5.69
C THR A 117 0.01 15.58 -4.75
N ILE A 118 -0.02 15.83 -3.43
CA ILE A 118 -0.27 14.78 -2.45
C ILE A 118 -1.70 14.25 -2.54
N GLN A 119 -1.82 12.94 -2.67
CA GLN A 119 -3.09 12.22 -2.63
C GLN A 119 -2.99 11.08 -1.62
N HIS A 120 -4.03 10.92 -0.80
CA HIS A 120 -4.08 9.93 0.27
C HIS A 120 -5.20 8.93 0.03
N PHE A 121 -4.89 7.64 0.23
CA PHE A 121 -5.84 6.54 0.11
C PHE A 121 -5.64 5.55 1.25
N LEU A 122 -6.73 4.94 1.68
CA LEU A 122 -6.69 3.85 2.66
C LEU A 122 -7.34 2.61 2.04
N TYR A 123 -6.57 1.55 1.96
CA TYR A 123 -6.99 0.24 1.48
C TYR A 123 -6.99 -0.76 2.63
N ARG A 124 -7.78 -1.80 2.49
CA ARG A 124 -7.78 -2.96 3.35
C ARG A 124 -7.76 -4.22 2.50
N ASP A 125 -7.10 -5.27 3.00
CA ASP A 125 -7.14 -6.57 2.34
C ASP A 125 -8.59 -7.05 2.17
N PHE A 126 -8.89 -7.64 1.02
CA PHE A 126 -10.18 -8.24 0.76
C PHE A 126 -10.10 -9.77 0.95
N PRO A 127 -11.13 -10.41 1.53
CA PRO A 127 -12.35 -9.82 2.10
C PRO A 127 -12.10 -9.11 3.43
N ASP A 128 -12.91 -8.11 3.78
CA ASP A 128 -12.85 -7.31 5.02
C ASP A 128 -13.11 -8.10 6.32
N VAL A 129 -13.08 -9.41 6.26
CA VAL A 129 -13.33 -10.31 7.38
C VAL A 129 -12.04 -11.02 7.75
N PRO A 130 -11.64 -11.04 9.03
CA PRO A 130 -10.46 -11.78 9.47
C PRO A 130 -10.53 -13.25 9.05
N PRO A 131 -9.42 -13.86 8.60
CA PRO A 131 -9.39 -15.26 8.16
C PRO A 131 -9.89 -16.26 9.22
N THR A 132 -9.81 -15.89 10.49
CA THR A 132 -10.29 -16.71 11.63
C THR A 132 -11.81 -16.80 11.71
N ASP A 133 -12.54 -15.82 11.16
CA ASP A 133 -14.02 -15.80 11.15
C ASP A 133 -14.60 -16.43 9.88
N LEU A 134 -13.73 -16.67 8.90
CA LEU A 134 -14.11 -17.43 7.71
C LEU A 134 -14.08 -18.91 8.06
N ASN A 135 -15.26 -19.43 8.39
CA ASN A 135 -15.46 -20.86 8.50
C ASN A 135 -14.93 -21.50 7.20
N THR A 136 -13.83 -22.24 7.28
CA THR A 136 -13.13 -22.83 6.12
C THR A 136 -14.06 -23.60 5.20
N SER A 137 -15.19 -24.07 5.72
CA SER A 137 -16.27 -24.69 4.95
C SER A 137 -17.00 -23.71 4.00
N THR A 138 -16.98 -22.39 4.30
CA THR A 138 -17.66 -21.39 3.47
C THR A 138 -16.73 -20.88 2.36
N LEU A 139 -15.42 -20.75 2.63
CA LEU A 139 -14.43 -20.40 1.60
C LEU A 139 -14.31 -21.48 0.51
N THR A 140 -14.37 -22.75 0.92
CA THR A 140 -14.35 -23.88 -0.04
C THR A 140 -15.60 -23.90 -0.95
N LYS A 141 -16.69 -23.27 -0.53
CA LYS A 141 -17.90 -23.12 -1.35
C LYS A 141 -17.87 -21.89 -2.27
N GLN A 142 -17.15 -20.83 -1.90
CA GLN A 142 -17.02 -19.64 -2.75
C GLN A 142 -15.84 -19.71 -3.74
N GLN A 143 -14.82 -20.50 -3.44
CA GLN A 143 -13.80 -20.89 -4.41
C GLN A 143 -14.23 -22.17 -5.17
N LYS A 144 -15.44 -22.23 -5.66
CA LYS A 144 -15.70 -23.11 -6.79
C LYS A 144 -14.82 -22.62 -7.92
N SER A 145 -13.78 -23.37 -8.23
CA SER A 145 -13.09 -23.24 -9.50
C SER A 145 -14.15 -23.56 -10.57
N TYR A 146 -14.70 -22.53 -11.17
CA TYR A 146 -15.55 -22.72 -12.32
C TYR A 146 -14.70 -23.34 -13.43
N THR A 147 -15.14 -24.44 -13.97
CA THR A 147 -14.51 -25.00 -15.16
C THR A 147 -14.72 -24.03 -16.32
N ILE A 148 -13.87 -24.10 -17.33
CA ILE A 148 -14.01 -23.28 -18.53
C ILE A 148 -15.40 -23.48 -19.15
N GLU A 149 -15.91 -24.70 -19.10
CA GLU A 149 -17.26 -25.06 -19.58
C GLU A 149 -18.37 -24.34 -18.81
N GLU A 150 -18.27 -24.24 -17.46
CA GLU A 150 -19.26 -23.53 -16.64
C GLU A 150 -19.24 -22.01 -16.92
N ILE A 151 -18.06 -21.43 -17.13
CA ILE A 151 -17.92 -20.01 -17.52
C ILE A 151 -18.53 -19.77 -18.90
N VAL A 152 -18.22 -20.63 -19.87
CA VAL A 152 -18.78 -20.52 -21.25
C VAL A 152 -20.29 -20.69 -21.23
N GLN A 153 -20.84 -21.58 -20.43
CA GLN A 153 -22.29 -21.77 -20.34
C GLN A 153 -22.97 -20.54 -19.71
N ALA A 154 -22.43 -20.02 -18.60
CA ALA A 154 -22.95 -18.82 -17.96
C ALA A 154 -22.94 -17.60 -18.90
N THR A 155 -21.91 -17.47 -19.74
CA THR A 155 -21.83 -16.40 -20.74
C THR A 155 -22.91 -16.52 -21.80
N LYS A 156 -23.18 -17.75 -22.30
CA LYS A 156 -24.24 -18.01 -23.27
C LYS A 156 -25.62 -17.73 -22.71
N ASP A 157 -25.85 -18.05 -21.45
CA ASP A 157 -27.13 -17.81 -20.78
C ASP A 157 -27.40 -16.30 -20.66
N ILE A 158 -26.38 -15.50 -20.32
CA ILE A 158 -26.48 -14.04 -20.28
C ILE A 158 -26.75 -13.46 -21.68
N GLU A 159 -26.06 -13.92 -22.70
CA GLU A 159 -26.30 -13.48 -24.08
C GLU A 159 -27.73 -13.78 -24.55
N SER A 160 -28.26 -14.98 -24.22
CA SER A 160 -29.61 -15.37 -24.58
C SER A 160 -30.69 -14.49 -23.95
N ASP A 161 -30.44 -13.96 -22.75
CA ASP A 161 -31.39 -13.09 -22.04
C ASP A 161 -31.35 -11.62 -22.49
N ILE A 162 -30.22 -11.18 -23.05
CA ILE A 162 -30.09 -9.84 -23.62
C ILE A 162 -30.89 -9.71 -24.92
N TRP A 163 -30.99 -10.77 -25.72
CA TRP A 163 -31.66 -10.76 -27.02
C TRP A 163 -33.15 -11.12 -26.99
N LYS A 164 -33.70 -11.42 -25.80
CA LYS A 164 -35.12 -11.71 -25.61
C LYS A 164 -35.97 -10.49 -25.20
N LYS A 165 -35.36 -9.30 -25.15
CA LYS A 165 -36.03 -8.02 -24.93
C LYS A 165 -36.06 -7.21 -26.23
#